data_4f81de45ab0b78c46561c8461165d440
#
_entry.id   4f81de45ab0b78c46561c8461165d440
#
_cell.length_a   1.000
_cell.length_b   1.000
_cell.length_c   1.000
_cell.angle_alpha   90.00
_cell.angle_beta   90.00
_cell.angle_gamma   90.00
#
_symmetry.space_group_name_H-M   'P 1'
#
loop_
_entity.id
_entity.type
_entity.pdbx_description
1 polymer ?
#
loop_
_entity_poly.entity_id
_entity_poly.type
_entity_poly.pdbx_seq_one_letter_code
_entity_poly.pdbx_strand_id
1 'polypeptide(L)'
;MKKALLISISVFAAVFTIWYMHFGSLTENSGALSVTGLEHPVYFTVWGVLTFCGIYGNLLFSYKRLLPTIRFQYIFFLLSAIGMILTLSCDFDYLTYTQYILHCIGSLLFSISTGSCVFLLFFLNFKRNRLFRIFTYIIGFILATDFVLLLIFKETALIEAVPVLFALIILPILNFTELFKDREYAAR
;
A
#
# COMPACT_ATOMS: atom_id res chain seq x y z
N MET A 1 16.18 13.80 11.08
CA MET A 1 14.79 14.22 11.08
C MET A 1 13.91 13.49 10.04
N LYS A 2 14.21 13.53 8.73
CA LYS A 2 13.37 12.88 7.69
C LYS A 2 13.17 11.36 7.87
N LYS A 3 14.21 10.61 8.29
CA LYS A 3 14.11 9.14 8.49
C LYS A 3 13.16 8.76 9.62
N ALA A 4 13.32 9.39 10.78
CA ALA A 4 12.45 9.13 11.94
C ALA A 4 10.99 9.42 11.60
N LEU A 5 10.71 10.53 10.91
CA LEU A 5 9.36 10.89 10.48
C LEU A 5 8.74 9.82 9.57
N LEU A 6 9.46 9.32 8.56
CA LEU A 6 8.95 8.29 7.64
C LEU A 6 8.65 6.97 8.38
N ILE A 7 9.52 6.57 9.31
CA ILE A 7 9.28 5.38 10.15
C ILE A 7 8.03 5.61 11.01
N SER A 8 7.95 6.75 11.71
CA SER A 8 6.83 7.06 12.60
C SER A 8 5.49 7.07 11.87
N ILE A 9 5.42 7.69 10.69
CA ILE A 9 4.20 7.71 9.87
C ILE A 9 3.80 6.28 9.48
N SER A 10 4.74 5.44 9.03
CA SER A 10 4.44 4.07 8.63
C SER A 10 4.01 3.19 9.80
N VAL A 11 4.68 3.31 10.96
CA VAL A 11 4.29 2.57 12.17
C VAL A 11 2.91 3.00 12.63
N PHE A 12 2.66 4.30 12.67
CA PHE A 12 1.36 4.82 13.07
C PHE A 12 0.24 4.40 12.10
N ALA A 13 0.50 4.47 10.78
CA ALA A 13 -0.42 3.99 9.75
C ALA A 13 -0.72 2.49 9.91
N ALA A 14 0.31 1.65 10.16
CA ALA A 14 0.12 0.21 10.36
C ALA A 14 -0.69 -0.10 11.63
N VAL A 15 -0.38 0.55 12.75
CA VAL A 15 -1.15 0.40 14.00
C VAL A 15 -2.59 0.87 13.81
N PHE A 16 -2.78 2.02 13.15
CA PHE A 16 -4.11 2.53 12.86
C PHE A 16 -4.91 1.60 11.93
N THR A 17 -4.27 1.01 10.91
CA THR A 17 -4.91 0.02 10.01
C THR A 17 -5.40 -1.19 10.82
N ILE A 18 -4.55 -1.76 11.69
CA ILE A 18 -4.92 -2.90 12.54
C ILE A 18 -6.06 -2.53 13.46
N TRP A 19 -6.02 -1.36 14.08
CA TRP A 19 -7.09 -0.88 14.96
C TRP A 19 -8.40 -0.67 14.19
N TYR A 20 -8.33 -0.05 13.01
CA TYR A 20 -9.51 0.24 12.19
C TYR A 20 -10.20 -1.03 11.66
N MET A 21 -9.43 -2.07 11.34
CA MET A 21 -9.99 -3.38 10.94
C MET A 21 -10.93 -4.00 12.00
N HIS A 22 -10.83 -3.61 13.27
CA HIS A 22 -11.67 -4.17 14.34
C HIS A 22 -13.08 -3.59 14.40
N PHE A 23 -13.39 -2.56 13.61
CA PHE A 23 -14.74 -2.00 13.55
C PHE A 23 -15.71 -2.84 12.73
N GLY A 24 -15.22 -3.76 11.89
CA GLY A 24 -16.02 -4.65 11.08
C GLY A 24 -15.57 -6.11 11.14
N SER A 25 -16.25 -6.98 10.39
CA SER A 25 -15.83 -8.37 10.21
C SER A 25 -14.57 -8.45 9.34
N LEU A 26 -13.58 -9.24 9.74
CA LEU A 26 -12.33 -9.35 8.99
C LEU A 26 -12.48 -10.07 7.65
N THR A 27 -13.43 -11.00 7.55
CA THR A 27 -13.55 -11.94 6.43
C THR A 27 -14.84 -11.78 5.62
N GLU A 28 -15.77 -10.95 6.10
CA GLU A 28 -17.03 -10.70 5.40
C GLU A 28 -16.96 -9.37 4.63
N ASN A 29 -17.70 -9.28 3.54
CA ASN A 29 -17.79 -8.06 2.74
C ASN A 29 -18.36 -6.88 3.53
N SER A 30 -19.27 -7.13 4.47
CA SER A 30 -19.82 -6.11 5.37
C SER A 30 -18.79 -5.42 6.25
N GLY A 31 -17.64 -6.06 6.46
CA GLY A 31 -16.54 -5.52 7.27
C GLY A 31 -15.40 -4.91 6.47
N ALA A 32 -15.51 -4.83 5.13
CA ALA A 32 -14.52 -4.12 4.32
C ALA A 32 -14.28 -2.70 4.88
N LEU A 33 -13.04 -2.22 4.81
CA LEU A 33 -12.68 -0.91 5.38
C LEU A 33 -13.48 0.22 4.73
N SER A 34 -13.75 0.10 3.44
CA SER A 34 -14.60 1.01 2.67
C SER A 34 -16.07 1.00 3.13
N VAL A 35 -16.62 -0.19 3.46
CA VAL A 35 -17.97 -0.31 4.03
C VAL A 35 -18.02 0.27 5.44
N THR A 36 -17.06 -0.10 6.29
CA THR A 36 -16.90 0.47 7.64
C THR A 36 -16.73 1.99 7.59
N GLY A 37 -16.18 2.51 6.50
CA GLY A 37 -16.02 3.94 6.22
C GLY A 37 -17.35 4.70 6.11
N LEU A 38 -18.44 4.04 5.73
CA LEU A 38 -19.78 4.68 5.71
C LEU A 38 -20.26 5.07 7.12
N GLU A 39 -19.97 4.22 8.10
CA GLU A 39 -20.33 4.49 9.50
C GLU A 39 -19.29 5.38 10.19
N HIS A 40 -18.03 5.32 9.76
CA HIS A 40 -16.89 6.00 10.35
C HIS A 40 -16.06 6.81 9.34
N PRO A 41 -16.63 7.80 8.62
CA PRO A 41 -15.99 8.47 7.48
C PRO A 41 -14.69 9.22 7.88
N VAL A 42 -14.63 9.77 9.07
CA VAL A 42 -13.42 10.42 9.57
C VAL A 42 -12.28 9.42 9.75
N TYR A 43 -12.55 8.25 10.30
CA TYR A 43 -11.52 7.22 10.49
C TYR A 43 -11.04 6.65 9.16
N PHE A 44 -11.96 6.46 8.20
CA PHE A 44 -11.61 6.03 6.86
C PHE A 44 -10.70 7.06 6.15
N THR A 45 -11.04 8.33 6.23
CA THR A 45 -10.23 9.42 5.67
C THR A 45 -8.83 9.46 6.31
N VAL A 46 -8.76 9.38 7.64
CA VAL A 46 -7.47 9.35 8.37
C VAL A 46 -6.65 8.13 7.96
N TRP A 47 -7.27 6.96 7.88
CA TRP A 47 -6.62 5.73 7.41
C TRP A 47 -6.04 5.88 6.02
N GLY A 48 -6.81 6.39 5.06
CA GLY A 48 -6.38 6.58 3.68
C GLY A 48 -5.21 7.55 3.56
N VAL A 49 -5.29 8.71 4.23
CA VAL A 49 -4.21 9.72 4.23
C VAL A 49 -2.92 9.17 4.86
N LEU A 50 -3.02 8.51 6.02
CA LEU A 50 -1.87 7.92 6.70
C LEU A 50 -1.22 6.82 5.86
N THR A 51 -2.02 5.94 5.28
CA THR A 51 -1.58 4.86 4.40
C THR A 51 -0.85 5.42 3.18
N PHE A 52 -1.46 6.38 2.49
CA PHE A 52 -0.85 7.03 1.34
C PHE A 52 0.49 7.69 1.69
N CYS A 53 0.53 8.50 2.75
CA CYS A 53 1.74 9.18 3.20
C CYS A 53 2.83 8.20 3.64
N GLY A 54 2.47 7.15 4.39
CA GLY A 54 3.39 6.13 4.88
C GLY A 54 4.03 5.33 3.74
N ILE A 55 3.23 4.88 2.78
CA ILE A 55 3.71 4.09 1.64
C ILE A 55 4.51 4.99 0.69
N TYR A 56 3.93 6.07 0.18
CA TYR A 56 4.59 6.89 -0.85
C TYR A 56 5.76 7.71 -0.33
N GLY A 57 5.74 8.13 0.92
CA GLY A 57 6.92 8.73 1.54
C GLY A 57 8.13 7.81 1.49
N ASN A 58 7.93 6.53 1.81
CA ASN A 58 8.98 5.52 1.74
C ASN A 58 9.32 5.08 0.31
N LEU A 59 8.33 4.92 -0.57
CA LEU A 59 8.56 4.56 -1.99
C LEU A 59 9.42 5.60 -2.70
N LEU A 60 9.05 6.87 -2.62
CA LEU A 60 9.80 7.95 -3.26
C LEU A 60 11.24 8.03 -2.74
N PHE A 61 11.43 7.82 -1.41
CA PHE A 61 12.76 7.74 -0.83
C PHE A 61 13.54 6.53 -1.36
N SER A 62 12.91 5.34 -1.46
CA SER A 62 13.53 4.12 -1.97
C SER A 62 13.95 4.26 -3.43
N TYR A 63 13.06 4.75 -4.29
CA TYR A 63 13.36 4.96 -5.72
C TYR A 63 14.50 5.96 -5.91
N LYS A 64 14.48 7.08 -5.19
CA LYS A 64 15.56 8.07 -5.26
C LYS A 64 16.91 7.48 -4.85
N ARG A 65 16.92 6.56 -3.86
CA ARG A 65 18.14 5.94 -3.35
C ARG A 65 18.66 4.79 -4.22
N LEU A 66 17.74 3.90 -4.67
CA LEU A 66 18.11 2.64 -5.32
C LEU A 66 18.09 2.73 -6.84
N LEU A 67 17.24 3.58 -7.41
CA LEU A 67 16.94 3.68 -8.83
C LEU A 67 16.85 5.16 -9.28
N PRO A 68 17.92 5.97 -9.10
CA PRO A 68 17.86 7.43 -9.28
C PRO A 68 17.57 7.88 -10.71
N THR A 69 17.80 7.04 -11.71
CA THR A 69 17.53 7.32 -13.13
C THR A 69 16.09 7.05 -13.56
N ILE A 70 15.37 6.26 -12.79
CA ILE A 70 13.99 5.86 -13.10
C ILE A 70 13.03 6.96 -12.67
N ARG A 71 12.02 7.24 -13.50
CA ARG A 71 11.05 8.33 -13.28
C ARG A 71 9.59 7.86 -13.25
N PHE A 72 9.28 6.65 -13.67
CA PHE A 72 7.89 6.16 -13.74
C PHE A 72 7.20 6.11 -12.37
N GLN A 73 7.94 6.06 -11.25
CA GLN A 73 7.37 6.14 -9.91
C GLN A 73 6.51 7.39 -9.68
N TYR A 74 6.78 8.48 -10.39
CA TYR A 74 5.96 9.69 -10.29
C TYR A 74 4.60 9.53 -10.98
N ILE A 75 4.52 8.71 -12.04
CA ILE A 75 3.26 8.37 -12.71
C ILE A 75 2.42 7.53 -11.76
N PHE A 76 3.00 6.49 -11.14
CA PHE A 76 2.29 5.67 -10.14
C PHE A 76 1.87 6.51 -8.92
N PHE A 77 2.70 7.43 -8.46
CA PHE A 77 2.35 8.37 -7.39
C PHE A 77 1.11 9.20 -7.77
N LEU A 78 1.09 9.78 -8.97
CA LEU A 78 -0.03 10.58 -9.43
C LEU A 78 -1.31 9.76 -9.57
N LEU A 79 -1.23 8.58 -10.20
CA LEU A 79 -2.38 7.68 -10.35
C LEU A 79 -2.91 7.21 -9.00
N SER A 80 -2.04 6.84 -8.06
CA SER A 80 -2.45 6.47 -6.71
C SER A 80 -3.04 7.64 -5.93
N ALA A 81 -2.51 8.86 -6.10
CA ALA A 81 -3.08 10.05 -5.47
C ALA A 81 -4.50 10.33 -5.98
N ILE A 82 -4.70 10.26 -7.30
CA ILE A 82 -6.03 10.38 -7.91
C ILE A 82 -6.94 9.26 -7.39
N GLY A 83 -6.46 8.02 -7.39
CA GLY A 83 -7.20 6.87 -6.87
C GLY A 83 -7.63 7.07 -5.42
N MET A 84 -6.70 7.45 -4.55
CA MET A 84 -7.00 7.71 -3.13
C MET A 84 -7.99 8.86 -2.94
N ILE A 85 -7.85 9.96 -3.69
CA ILE A 85 -8.80 11.09 -3.64
C ILE A 85 -10.20 10.63 -4.03
N LEU A 86 -10.35 9.88 -5.12
CA LEU A 86 -11.64 9.33 -5.54
C LEU A 86 -12.23 8.41 -4.47
N THR A 87 -11.44 7.49 -3.92
CA THR A 87 -11.86 6.57 -2.87
C THR A 87 -12.36 7.29 -1.62
N LEU A 88 -11.65 8.36 -1.20
CA LEU A 88 -12.01 9.10 0.01
C LEU A 88 -13.11 10.15 -0.19
N SER A 89 -13.36 10.56 -1.44
CA SER A 89 -14.37 11.60 -1.77
C SER A 89 -15.70 11.02 -2.20
N CYS A 90 -15.77 9.73 -2.50
CA CYS A 90 -16.97 9.06 -2.96
C CYS A 90 -17.36 7.97 -1.97
N ASP A 91 -18.63 7.91 -1.60
CA ASP A 91 -19.14 6.91 -0.67
C ASP A 91 -19.24 5.53 -1.32
N PHE A 92 -18.90 4.48 -0.59
CA PHE A 92 -19.08 3.09 -0.99
C PHE A 92 -20.54 2.65 -0.74
N ASP A 93 -21.51 3.46 -1.22
CA ASP A 93 -22.93 3.23 -1.03
C ASP A 93 -23.60 2.79 -2.33
N TYR A 94 -24.16 1.58 -2.34
CA TYR A 94 -24.88 1.01 -3.48
C TYR A 94 -26.14 1.80 -3.89
N LEU A 95 -26.71 2.58 -2.97
CA LEU A 95 -27.88 3.42 -3.25
C LEU A 95 -27.50 4.61 -4.14
N THR A 96 -26.26 5.05 -4.07
CA THR A 96 -25.71 6.15 -4.88
C THR A 96 -24.75 5.58 -5.94
N TYR A 97 -25.32 4.92 -6.96
CA TYR A 97 -24.56 4.14 -7.95
C TYR A 97 -23.33 4.85 -8.53
N THR A 98 -23.42 6.13 -8.86
CA THR A 98 -22.29 6.90 -9.42
C THR A 98 -21.15 7.04 -8.41
N GLN A 99 -21.43 7.33 -7.16
CA GLN A 99 -20.42 7.44 -6.10
C GLN A 99 -19.77 6.08 -5.85
N TYR A 100 -20.57 5.03 -5.74
CA TYR A 100 -20.09 3.66 -5.62
C TYR A 100 -19.10 3.29 -6.73
N ILE A 101 -19.44 3.53 -8.00
CA ILE A 101 -18.56 3.22 -9.13
C ILE A 101 -17.26 4.06 -9.07
N LEU A 102 -17.35 5.35 -8.77
CA LEU A 102 -16.17 6.21 -8.64
C LEU A 102 -15.27 5.76 -7.48
N HIS A 103 -15.85 5.35 -6.34
CA HIS A 103 -15.12 4.76 -5.23
C HIS A 103 -14.37 3.50 -5.66
N CYS A 104 -15.05 2.55 -6.32
CA CYS A 104 -14.44 1.31 -6.82
C CYS A 104 -13.31 1.58 -7.81
N ILE A 105 -13.51 2.50 -8.76
CA ILE A 105 -12.46 2.91 -9.71
C ILE A 105 -11.28 3.51 -8.96
N GLY A 106 -11.53 4.37 -7.97
CA GLY A 106 -10.51 4.98 -7.13
C GLY A 106 -9.69 3.95 -6.37
N SER A 107 -10.37 3.03 -5.69
CA SER A 107 -9.76 1.95 -4.91
C SER A 107 -8.89 1.04 -5.78
N LEU A 108 -9.40 0.60 -6.94
CA LEU A 108 -8.64 -0.19 -7.90
C LEU A 108 -7.43 0.57 -8.45
N LEU A 109 -7.60 1.83 -8.81
CA LEU A 109 -6.52 2.67 -9.31
C LEU A 109 -5.41 2.85 -8.26
N PHE A 110 -5.79 3.11 -7.00
CA PHE A 110 -4.84 3.19 -5.89
C PHE A 110 -4.11 1.87 -5.69
N SER A 111 -4.84 0.76 -5.58
CA SER A 111 -4.28 -0.57 -5.28
C SER A 111 -3.36 -1.07 -6.37
N ILE A 112 -3.78 -1.00 -7.64
CA ILE A 112 -2.98 -1.46 -8.80
C ILE A 112 -1.73 -0.60 -8.94
N SER A 113 -1.86 0.73 -8.87
CA SER A 113 -0.73 1.64 -9.03
C SER A 113 0.28 1.48 -7.89
N THR A 114 -0.19 1.40 -6.64
CA THR A 114 0.65 1.23 -5.46
C THR A 114 1.33 -0.14 -5.47
N GLY A 115 0.57 -1.22 -5.67
CA GLY A 115 1.06 -2.58 -5.73
C GLY A 115 2.11 -2.76 -6.83
N SER A 116 1.84 -2.24 -8.04
CA SER A 116 2.80 -2.25 -9.15
C SER A 116 4.07 -1.48 -8.81
N CYS A 117 3.95 -0.31 -8.20
CA CYS A 117 5.11 0.51 -7.81
C CYS A 117 5.98 -0.21 -6.77
N VAL A 118 5.39 -0.85 -5.75
CA VAL A 118 6.11 -1.66 -4.76
C VAL A 118 6.75 -2.87 -5.43
N PHE A 119 6.01 -3.63 -6.24
CA PHE A 119 6.54 -4.79 -6.94
C PHE A 119 7.74 -4.44 -7.82
N LEU A 120 7.61 -3.41 -8.66
CA LEU A 120 8.68 -2.97 -9.56
C LEU A 120 9.91 -2.50 -8.81
N LEU A 121 9.78 -1.87 -7.64
CA LEU A 121 10.92 -1.50 -6.80
C LEU A 121 11.78 -2.72 -6.45
N PHE A 122 11.18 -3.82 -6.02
CA PHE A 122 11.90 -5.05 -5.67
C PHE A 122 12.35 -5.81 -6.91
N PHE A 123 11.52 -5.91 -7.94
CA PHE A 123 11.82 -6.60 -9.19
C PHE A 123 13.02 -6.00 -9.93
N LEU A 124 13.10 -4.69 -10.05
CA LEU A 124 14.23 -4.02 -10.71
C LEU A 124 15.54 -4.15 -9.91
N ASN A 125 15.46 -4.41 -8.61
CA ASN A 125 16.62 -4.72 -7.77
C ASN A 125 16.84 -6.24 -7.56
N PHE A 126 16.09 -7.11 -8.27
CA PHE A 126 16.07 -8.57 -8.10
C PHE A 126 17.45 -9.23 -8.11
N LYS A 127 18.34 -8.75 -8.99
CA LYS A 127 19.72 -9.29 -9.12
C LYS A 127 20.70 -8.73 -8.09
N ARG A 128 20.34 -7.70 -7.35
CA ARG A 128 21.22 -6.97 -6.47
C ARG A 128 21.58 -7.75 -5.19
N ASN A 129 20.57 -8.43 -4.61
CA ASN A 129 20.80 -9.23 -3.41
C ASN A 129 19.68 -10.28 -3.27
N ARG A 130 19.96 -11.36 -2.47
CA ARG A 130 19.02 -12.46 -2.24
C ARG A 130 17.67 -11.98 -1.64
N LEU A 131 17.71 -10.96 -0.76
CA LEU A 131 16.48 -10.46 -0.12
C LEU A 131 15.57 -9.76 -1.12
N PHE A 132 16.10 -8.97 -2.05
CA PHE A 132 15.27 -8.38 -3.11
C PHE A 132 14.55 -9.46 -3.92
N ARG A 133 15.22 -10.58 -4.22
CA ARG A 133 14.63 -11.72 -4.92
C ARG A 133 13.49 -12.36 -4.11
N ILE A 134 13.73 -12.65 -2.84
CA ILE A 134 12.73 -13.25 -1.95
C ILE A 134 11.52 -12.33 -1.84
N PHE A 135 11.72 -11.05 -1.56
CA PHE A 135 10.62 -10.11 -1.42
C PHE A 135 9.88 -9.83 -2.75
N THR A 136 10.54 -9.93 -3.90
CA THR A 136 9.84 -9.89 -5.19
C THR A 136 8.83 -11.02 -5.31
N TYR A 137 9.21 -12.25 -4.94
CA TYR A 137 8.27 -13.38 -4.95
C TYR A 137 7.16 -13.24 -3.91
N ILE A 138 7.48 -12.78 -2.70
CA ILE A 138 6.48 -12.57 -1.65
C ILE A 138 5.45 -11.52 -2.09
N ILE A 139 5.90 -10.38 -2.62
CA ILE A 139 4.99 -9.32 -3.10
C ILE A 139 4.15 -9.83 -4.27
N GLY A 140 4.77 -10.50 -5.25
CA GLY A 140 4.05 -11.09 -6.37
C GLY A 140 2.99 -12.09 -5.93
N PHE A 141 3.30 -12.92 -4.94
CA PHE A 141 2.35 -13.86 -4.34
C PHE A 141 1.21 -13.14 -3.61
N ILE A 142 1.51 -12.14 -2.77
CA ILE A 142 0.50 -11.35 -2.07
C ILE A 142 -0.45 -10.71 -3.08
N LEU A 143 0.06 -9.99 -4.08
CA LEU A 143 -0.77 -9.30 -5.07
C LEU A 143 -1.62 -10.27 -5.91
N ALA A 144 -1.04 -11.42 -6.31
CA ALA A 144 -1.78 -12.44 -7.07
C ALA A 144 -2.89 -13.08 -6.20
N THR A 145 -2.57 -13.41 -4.95
CA THR A 145 -3.55 -13.98 -4.01
C THR A 145 -4.66 -12.99 -3.71
N ASP A 146 -4.31 -11.73 -3.44
CA ASP A 146 -5.25 -10.64 -3.17
C ASP A 146 -6.21 -10.43 -4.34
N PHE A 147 -5.69 -10.42 -5.56
CA PHE A 147 -6.52 -10.33 -6.76
C PHE A 147 -7.49 -11.52 -6.91
N VAL A 148 -7.03 -12.75 -6.66
CA VAL A 148 -7.90 -13.93 -6.70
C VAL A 148 -8.95 -13.89 -5.61
N LEU A 149 -8.58 -13.50 -4.39
CA LEU A 149 -9.51 -13.39 -3.26
C LEU A 149 -10.55 -12.29 -3.51
N LEU A 150 -10.16 -11.16 -4.10
CA LEU A 150 -11.07 -10.09 -4.48
C LEU A 150 -12.14 -10.57 -5.48
N LEU A 151 -11.76 -11.42 -6.45
CA LEU A 151 -12.70 -11.98 -7.42
C LEU A 151 -13.69 -12.97 -6.79
N ILE A 152 -13.28 -13.72 -5.76
CA ILE A 152 -14.08 -14.77 -5.12
C ILE A 152 -14.94 -14.19 -3.99
N PHE A 153 -14.33 -13.45 -3.07
CA PHE A 153 -14.94 -12.98 -1.82
C PHE A 153 -15.37 -11.53 -1.86
N LYS A 154 -15.09 -10.82 -2.96
CA LYS A 154 -15.21 -9.36 -3.06
C LYS A 154 -14.29 -8.67 -2.04
N GLU A 155 -14.61 -7.44 -1.68
CA GLU A 155 -13.85 -6.65 -0.71
C GLU A 155 -14.09 -7.16 0.71
N THR A 156 -13.01 -7.36 1.47
CA THR A 156 -13.05 -7.66 2.91
C THR A 156 -11.94 -6.87 3.59
N ALA A 157 -12.03 -6.66 4.91
CA ALA A 157 -10.99 -5.94 5.64
C ALA A 157 -9.59 -6.56 5.46
N LEU A 158 -9.48 -7.88 5.37
CA LEU A 158 -8.20 -8.57 5.14
C LEU A 158 -7.65 -8.29 3.75
N ILE A 159 -8.48 -8.37 2.71
CA ILE A 159 -8.06 -8.12 1.31
C ILE A 159 -7.56 -6.68 1.17
N GLU A 160 -8.24 -5.71 1.77
CA GLU A 160 -7.82 -4.31 1.70
C GLU A 160 -6.58 -4.02 2.56
N ALA A 161 -6.44 -4.63 3.73
CA ALA A 161 -5.41 -4.29 4.69
C ALA A 161 -4.09 -5.05 4.53
N VAL A 162 -4.10 -6.32 4.11
CA VAL A 162 -2.88 -7.15 4.06
C VAL A 162 -1.81 -6.56 3.13
N PRO A 163 -2.10 -6.17 1.87
CA PRO A 163 -1.07 -5.55 1.01
C PRO A 163 -0.60 -4.20 1.54
N VAL A 164 -1.50 -3.43 2.16
CA VAL A 164 -1.19 -2.14 2.80
C VAL A 164 -0.23 -2.33 3.97
N LEU A 165 -0.56 -3.21 4.91
CA LEU A 165 0.28 -3.53 6.08
C LEU A 165 1.65 -4.05 5.65
N PHE A 166 1.67 -4.94 4.64
CA PHE A 166 2.93 -5.44 4.12
C PHE A 166 3.82 -4.30 3.59
N ALA A 167 3.26 -3.38 2.80
CA ALA A 167 3.99 -2.24 2.26
C ALA A 167 4.47 -1.29 3.37
N LEU A 168 3.62 -0.98 4.36
CA LEU A 168 3.94 -0.13 5.50
C LEU A 168 5.06 -0.70 6.38
N ILE A 169 5.24 -2.01 6.41
CA ILE A 169 6.29 -2.69 7.17
C ILE A 169 7.59 -2.82 6.34
N ILE A 170 7.48 -3.35 5.11
CA ILE A 170 8.68 -3.71 4.35
C ILE A 170 9.45 -2.48 3.82
N LEU A 171 8.75 -1.41 3.46
CA LEU A 171 9.42 -0.22 2.92
C LEU A 171 10.31 0.52 3.94
N PRO A 172 9.89 0.74 5.21
CA PRO A 172 10.79 1.24 6.24
C PRO A 172 11.97 0.28 6.52
N ILE A 173 11.73 -1.03 6.56
CA ILE A 173 12.80 -2.02 6.72
C ILE A 173 13.82 -1.90 5.57
N LEU A 174 13.35 -1.83 4.32
CA LEU A 174 14.20 -1.60 3.16
C LEU A 174 15.03 -0.31 3.30
N ASN A 175 14.39 0.76 3.76
CA ASN A 175 15.00 2.09 3.75
C ASN A 175 16.00 2.34 4.88
N PHE A 176 15.76 1.76 6.05
CA PHE A 176 16.42 2.21 7.29
C PHE A 176 17.18 1.12 8.02
N THR A 177 17.17 -0.14 7.51
CA THR A 177 17.98 -1.23 8.05
C THR A 177 19.14 -1.59 7.11
N GLU A 178 20.12 -2.29 7.65
CA GLU A 178 21.27 -2.81 6.90
C GLU A 178 20.96 -4.09 6.10
N LEU A 179 19.75 -4.65 6.27
CA LEU A 179 19.36 -5.95 5.71
C LEU A 179 19.48 -6.01 4.18
N PHE A 180 19.20 -4.89 3.51
CA PHE A 180 19.22 -4.80 2.05
C PHE A 180 20.51 -4.16 1.48
N LYS A 181 21.54 -3.93 2.32
CA LYS A 181 22.85 -3.48 1.82
C LYS A 181 23.55 -4.58 1.06
N ASP A 182 24.20 -4.22 -0.03
CA ASP A 182 25.03 -5.15 -0.80
C ASP A 182 26.24 -5.57 0.03
N ARG A 183 26.37 -6.85 0.33
CA ARG A 183 27.55 -7.38 1.04
C ARG A 183 28.85 -7.25 0.23
N GLU A 184 28.75 -7.08 -1.09
CA GLU A 184 29.92 -6.93 -1.96
C GLU A 184 30.65 -5.58 -1.84
N TYR A 185 29.98 -4.51 -1.36
CA TYR A 185 30.62 -3.20 -1.15
C TYR A 185 31.32 -3.05 0.19
N ALA A 186 31.15 -3.98 1.12
CA ALA A 186 31.85 -3.95 2.43
C ALA A 186 33.21 -4.66 2.40
N ALA A 187 33.56 -5.29 1.27
CA ALA A 187 34.83 -6.05 1.11
C ALA A 187 35.81 -5.38 0.13
N ARG A 188 35.60 -4.14 -0.25
CA ARG A 188 36.56 -3.27 -0.98
C ARG A 188 36.79 -1.98 -0.16
#